data_89f3e1d195a360a78c6e18177af13ca0
#
_entry.id   89f3e1d195a360a78c6e18177af13ca0
#
_cell.length_a   1.000
_cell.length_b   1.000
_cell.length_c   1.000
_cell.angle_alpha   90.00
_cell.angle_beta   90.00
_cell.angle_gamma   90.00
#
_symmetry.space_group_name_H-M   'P 1'
#
loop_
_entity.id
_entity.type
_entity.pdbx_description
1 polymer ?
#
loop_
_entity_poly.entity_id
_entity_poly.type
_entity_poly.pdbx_seq_one_letter_code
_entity_poly.pdbx_strand_id
1 'polypeptide(L)'
;MKKIMNEYLIDDISKLSIYQKKNNIEEYNEFVKKTALSNISNKYFARPWENHIEIVYWQGFLDVLFSRGIDNIQDVKNDLLEWLDDPCRLGFADVCDFIVQNKNQFMTLLKRKIIHEYYTKEFQYVIYLILVYNKCSNLPKDIDSIVNKMDEFDIEGIDEDRMVEYGNELENILNLGEDTRHLGC
;
A
#
# COMPACT_ATOMS: atom_id res chain seq x y z
N MET A 1 29.59 12.19 -7.95
CA MET A 1 28.50 11.72 -8.80
C MET A 1 27.10 11.79 -8.14
N LYS A 2 26.91 11.42 -6.85
CA LYS A 2 25.59 11.50 -6.17
C LYS A 2 24.99 12.92 -6.07
N LYS A 3 25.80 13.96 -5.96
CA LYS A 3 25.32 15.35 -5.78
C LYS A 3 24.75 15.97 -7.07
N ILE A 4 25.31 15.59 -8.23
CA ILE A 4 24.87 16.09 -9.54
C ILE A 4 23.53 15.46 -9.97
N MET A 5 23.29 14.17 -9.63
CA MET A 5 22.00 13.53 -9.90
C MET A 5 20.84 14.14 -9.08
N ASN A 6 21.11 14.59 -7.85
CA ASN A 6 20.05 15.18 -7.00
C ASN A 6 19.61 16.58 -7.47
N GLU A 7 20.51 17.40 -8.02
CA GLU A 7 20.15 18.76 -8.49
C GLU A 7 19.25 18.70 -9.75
N TYR A 8 19.54 17.83 -10.71
CA TYR A 8 18.67 17.65 -11.89
C TYR A 8 17.31 17.00 -11.57
N LEU A 9 17.26 16.15 -10.54
CA LEU A 9 15.99 15.55 -10.08
C LEU A 9 15.12 16.58 -9.35
N ILE A 10 15.69 17.48 -8.56
CA ILE A 10 14.96 18.46 -7.75
C ILE A 10 14.19 19.46 -8.63
N ASP A 11 14.80 19.97 -9.69
CA ASP A 11 14.11 20.90 -10.60
C ASP A 11 12.97 20.25 -11.37
N ASP A 12 13.09 18.98 -11.69
CA ASP A 12 12.04 18.20 -12.36
C ASP A 12 10.95 17.71 -11.41
N ILE A 13 11.26 17.42 -10.13
CA ILE A 13 10.28 16.95 -9.12
C ILE A 13 9.19 18.01 -8.87
N SER A 14 9.51 19.31 -8.96
CA SER A 14 8.52 20.37 -8.77
C SER A 14 7.31 20.23 -9.70
N LYS A 15 7.49 19.61 -10.87
CA LYS A 15 6.44 19.32 -11.84
C LYS A 15 5.51 18.17 -11.41
N LEU A 16 5.92 17.36 -10.45
CA LEU A 16 5.10 16.28 -9.85
C LEU A 16 4.27 16.76 -8.65
N SER A 17 4.25 18.06 -8.37
CA SER A 17 3.48 18.59 -7.25
C SER A 17 1.96 18.51 -7.50
N ILE A 18 1.20 18.37 -6.41
CA ILE A 18 -0.28 18.43 -6.47
C ILE A 18 -0.78 19.79 -7.00
N TYR A 19 0.00 20.87 -6.85
CA TYR A 19 -0.32 22.17 -7.40
C TYR A 19 -0.19 22.18 -8.91
N GLN A 20 0.84 21.55 -9.47
CA GLN A 20 1.01 21.42 -10.91
C GLN A 20 -0.11 20.55 -11.50
N LYS A 21 -0.47 19.43 -10.86
CA LYS A 21 -1.60 18.58 -11.26
C LYS A 21 -2.92 19.34 -11.34
N LYS A 22 -3.18 20.27 -10.39
CA LYS A 22 -4.38 21.10 -10.37
C LYS A 22 -4.38 22.22 -11.41
N ASN A 23 -3.23 22.83 -11.66
CA ASN A 23 -3.14 24.02 -12.48
C ASN A 23 -2.89 23.75 -13.96
N ASN A 24 -2.19 22.65 -14.29
CA ASN A 24 -1.85 22.25 -15.66
C ASN A 24 -1.75 20.73 -15.78
N ILE A 25 -2.90 20.07 -15.88
CA ILE A 25 -3.00 18.61 -15.92
C ILE A 25 -2.33 17.99 -17.14
N GLU A 26 -2.29 18.67 -18.28
CA GLU A 26 -1.68 18.16 -19.51
C GLU A 26 -0.16 18.09 -19.35
N GLU A 27 0.48 19.18 -18.96
CA GLU A 27 1.92 19.23 -18.71
C GLU A 27 2.33 18.26 -17.60
N TYR A 28 1.53 18.17 -16.54
CA TYR A 28 1.72 17.20 -15.47
C TYR A 28 1.72 15.76 -15.99
N ASN A 29 0.71 15.37 -16.76
CA ASN A 29 0.59 14.01 -17.31
C ASN A 29 1.73 13.68 -18.28
N GLU A 30 2.16 14.62 -19.11
CA GLU A 30 3.31 14.44 -19.98
C GLU A 30 4.59 14.22 -19.17
N PHE A 31 4.78 14.98 -18.10
CA PHE A 31 5.93 14.84 -17.22
C PHE A 31 5.92 13.51 -16.47
N VAL A 32 4.77 13.06 -15.94
CA VAL A 32 4.60 11.73 -15.32
C VAL A 32 5.00 10.63 -16.30
N LYS A 33 4.48 10.64 -17.53
CA LYS A 33 4.81 9.65 -18.57
C LYS A 33 6.30 9.64 -18.90
N LYS A 34 6.90 10.81 -19.09
CA LYS A 34 8.34 10.93 -19.35
C LYS A 34 9.17 10.37 -18.21
N THR A 35 8.80 10.70 -16.96
CA THR A 35 9.51 10.23 -15.77
C THR A 35 9.33 8.73 -15.56
N ALA A 36 8.16 8.18 -15.88
CA ALA A 36 7.91 6.74 -15.81
C ALA A 36 8.83 5.92 -16.75
N LEU A 37 9.22 6.48 -17.87
CA LEU A 37 10.17 5.87 -18.82
C LEU A 37 11.65 6.03 -18.42
N SER A 38 11.93 6.78 -17.37
CA SER A 38 13.31 7.01 -16.91
C SER A 38 13.87 5.78 -16.16
N ASN A 39 15.21 5.72 -16.06
CA ASN A 39 15.91 4.68 -15.30
C ASN A 39 16.01 4.97 -13.79
N ILE A 40 15.18 5.86 -13.25
CA ILE A 40 15.13 6.14 -11.82
C ILE A 40 14.53 4.93 -11.11
N SER A 41 15.16 4.50 -10.01
CA SER A 41 14.71 3.34 -9.24
C SER A 41 13.24 3.48 -8.75
N ASN A 42 12.47 2.40 -8.82
CA ASN A 42 11.12 2.35 -8.26
C ASN A 42 11.10 2.69 -6.76
N LYS A 43 12.11 2.26 -5.99
CA LYS A 43 12.24 2.56 -4.56
C LYS A 43 12.27 4.06 -4.26
N TYR A 44 12.82 4.85 -5.16
CA TYR A 44 12.85 6.30 -4.99
C TYR A 44 11.43 6.89 -4.96
N PHE A 45 10.53 6.37 -5.76
CA PHE A 45 9.14 6.80 -5.83
C PHE A 45 8.25 6.12 -4.79
N ALA A 46 8.55 4.87 -4.43
CA ALA A 46 7.74 4.10 -3.50
C ALA A 46 7.89 4.56 -2.04
N ARG A 47 9.06 5.12 -1.68
CA ARG A 47 9.38 5.59 -0.31
C ARG A 47 9.85 7.05 -0.30
N PRO A 48 8.99 8.01 -0.66
CA PRO A 48 9.41 9.42 -0.71
C PRO A 48 9.84 9.95 0.66
N TRP A 49 9.28 9.43 1.75
CA TRP A 49 9.65 9.82 3.12
C TRP A 49 11.09 9.47 3.47
N GLU A 50 11.64 8.36 2.99
CA GLU A 50 13.05 7.99 3.22
C GLU A 50 14.04 8.94 2.54
N ASN A 51 13.58 9.60 1.48
CA ASN A 51 14.37 10.56 0.71
C ASN A 51 14.11 12.01 1.11
N HIS A 52 13.38 12.24 2.23
CA HIS A 52 13.00 13.56 2.72
C HIS A 52 12.25 14.41 1.68
N ILE A 53 11.47 13.75 0.82
CA ILE A 53 10.65 14.43 -0.20
C ILE A 53 9.41 15.02 0.48
N GLU A 54 9.12 16.28 0.18
CA GLU A 54 7.94 16.96 0.71
C GLU A 54 6.64 16.26 0.27
N ILE A 55 5.67 16.22 1.18
CA ILE A 55 4.38 15.51 0.99
C ILE A 55 3.62 15.97 -0.27
N VAL A 56 3.82 17.21 -0.71
CA VAL A 56 3.17 17.77 -1.90
C VAL A 56 3.53 17.05 -3.21
N TYR A 57 4.61 16.26 -3.21
CA TYR A 57 5.08 15.48 -4.37
C TYR A 57 4.70 14.00 -4.31
N TRP A 58 4.24 13.50 -3.17
CA TRP A 58 3.99 12.07 -2.95
C TRP A 58 2.97 11.50 -3.94
N GLN A 59 1.91 12.24 -4.22
CA GLN A 59 0.93 11.85 -5.23
C GLN A 59 1.57 11.69 -6.61
N GLY A 60 2.40 12.63 -7.02
CA GLY A 60 3.10 12.57 -8.30
C GLY A 60 4.07 11.38 -8.39
N PHE A 61 4.67 10.98 -7.28
CA PHE A 61 5.52 9.81 -7.19
C PHE A 61 4.73 8.52 -7.43
N LEU A 62 3.55 8.40 -6.81
CA LEU A 62 2.64 7.28 -7.08
C LEU A 62 2.15 7.26 -8.53
N ASP A 63 1.79 8.42 -9.08
CA ASP A 63 1.35 8.52 -10.47
C ASP A 63 2.46 8.03 -11.45
N VAL A 64 3.74 8.31 -11.15
CA VAL A 64 4.88 7.77 -11.90
C VAL A 64 4.97 6.25 -11.76
N LEU A 65 4.90 5.70 -10.54
CA LEU A 65 4.94 4.25 -10.31
C LEU A 65 3.81 3.54 -11.03
N PHE A 66 2.59 4.03 -10.89
CA PHE A 66 1.42 3.40 -11.52
C PHE A 66 1.48 3.49 -13.04
N SER A 67 2.05 4.56 -13.59
CA SER A 67 2.30 4.70 -15.04
C SER A 67 3.32 3.70 -15.57
N ARG A 68 4.23 3.16 -14.74
CA ARG A 68 5.14 2.08 -15.12
C ARG A 68 4.43 0.75 -15.31
N GLY A 69 3.29 0.58 -14.66
CA GLY A 69 2.52 -0.66 -14.64
C GLY A 69 3.08 -1.70 -13.66
N ILE A 70 2.19 -2.56 -13.19
CA ILE A 70 2.46 -3.52 -12.12
C ILE A 70 3.64 -4.46 -12.41
N ASP A 71 3.83 -4.85 -13.67
CA ASP A 71 4.90 -5.79 -14.05
C ASP A 71 6.29 -5.17 -13.92
N ASN A 72 6.39 -3.85 -14.01
CA ASN A 72 7.66 -3.11 -13.91
C ASN A 72 7.99 -2.60 -12.50
N ILE A 73 7.09 -2.79 -11.53
CA ILE A 73 7.25 -2.34 -10.14
C ILE A 73 7.20 -3.48 -9.12
N GLN A 74 7.51 -4.71 -9.55
CA GLN A 74 7.49 -5.91 -8.71
C GLN A 74 8.39 -5.80 -7.49
N ASP A 75 9.51 -5.08 -7.62
CA ASP A 75 10.54 -4.86 -6.58
C ASP A 75 10.08 -3.96 -5.43
N VAL A 76 8.98 -3.23 -5.59
CA VAL A 76 8.46 -2.27 -4.58
C VAL A 76 7.03 -2.56 -4.11
N LYS A 77 6.49 -3.73 -4.40
CA LYS A 77 5.13 -4.09 -3.94
C LYS A 77 4.98 -4.07 -2.43
N ASN A 78 6.00 -4.52 -1.68
CA ASN A 78 6.00 -4.42 -0.22
C ASN A 78 6.01 -2.96 0.25
N ASP A 79 6.78 -2.11 -0.43
CA ASP A 79 6.88 -0.69 -0.10
C ASP A 79 5.54 0.02 -0.33
N LEU A 80 4.77 -0.40 -1.35
CA LEU A 80 3.40 0.11 -1.57
C LEU A 80 2.44 -0.30 -0.45
N LEU A 81 2.60 -1.47 0.17
CA LEU A 81 1.77 -1.83 1.32
C LEU A 81 2.05 -0.94 2.54
N GLU A 82 3.25 -0.39 2.70
CA GLU A 82 3.57 0.54 3.79
C GLU A 82 2.84 1.89 3.70
N TRP A 83 2.25 2.21 2.53
CA TRP A 83 1.36 3.37 2.40
C TRP A 83 0.04 3.17 3.15
N LEU A 84 -0.30 1.93 3.47
CA LEU A 84 -1.56 1.57 4.12
C LEU A 84 -1.49 1.63 5.67
N ASP A 85 -0.33 1.98 6.26
CA ASP A 85 -0.19 2.11 7.71
C ASP A 85 -0.83 3.39 8.26
N ASP A 86 -1.07 4.39 7.40
CA ASP A 86 -1.69 5.66 7.76
C ASP A 86 -2.75 6.08 6.72
N PRO A 87 -4.05 6.01 7.06
CA PRO A 87 -5.14 6.36 6.14
C PRO A 87 -5.20 7.86 5.81
N CYS A 88 -4.54 8.70 6.62
CA CYS A 88 -4.43 10.14 6.36
C CYS A 88 -3.28 10.47 5.39
N ARG A 89 -2.45 9.48 5.05
CA ARG A 89 -1.33 9.67 4.12
C ARG A 89 -1.84 10.04 2.73
N LEU A 90 -1.26 11.10 2.17
CA LEU A 90 -1.58 11.51 0.80
C LEU A 90 -1.23 10.39 -0.17
N GLY A 91 -2.21 9.92 -0.95
CA GLY A 91 -2.07 8.79 -1.87
C GLY A 91 -2.56 7.43 -1.32
N PHE A 92 -2.97 7.34 -0.06
CA PHE A 92 -3.52 6.12 0.53
C PHE A 92 -4.65 5.51 -0.33
N ALA A 93 -5.64 6.30 -0.72
CA ALA A 93 -6.77 5.84 -1.53
C ALA A 93 -6.31 5.32 -2.91
N ASP A 94 -5.38 6.02 -3.55
CA ASP A 94 -4.85 5.63 -4.87
C ASP A 94 -4.07 4.31 -4.79
N VAL A 95 -3.32 4.08 -3.70
CA VAL A 95 -2.65 2.80 -3.45
C VAL A 95 -3.66 1.69 -3.21
N CYS A 96 -4.73 1.92 -2.43
CA CYS A 96 -5.81 0.96 -2.26
C CYS A 96 -6.43 0.55 -3.61
N ASP A 97 -6.78 1.53 -4.44
CA ASP A 97 -7.38 1.30 -5.74
C ASP A 97 -6.42 0.55 -6.68
N PHE A 98 -5.14 0.91 -6.69
CA PHE A 98 -4.12 0.21 -7.47
C PHE A 98 -3.97 -1.25 -7.05
N ILE A 99 -3.95 -1.55 -5.75
CA ILE A 99 -3.89 -2.92 -5.22
C ILE A 99 -5.13 -3.71 -5.63
N VAL A 100 -6.32 -3.14 -5.50
CA VAL A 100 -7.59 -3.81 -5.89
C VAL A 100 -7.62 -4.11 -7.38
N GLN A 101 -7.20 -3.18 -8.24
CA GLN A 101 -7.10 -3.39 -9.68
C GLN A 101 -6.10 -4.49 -10.06
N ASN A 102 -5.03 -4.67 -9.27
CA ASN A 102 -3.97 -5.64 -9.49
C ASN A 102 -4.00 -6.79 -8.45
N LYS A 103 -5.18 -7.12 -7.93
CA LYS A 103 -5.37 -8.04 -6.79
C LYS A 103 -4.61 -9.36 -6.89
N ASN A 104 -4.59 -9.97 -8.07
CA ASN A 104 -3.92 -11.26 -8.28
C ASN A 104 -2.42 -11.24 -7.94
N GLN A 105 -1.79 -10.06 -8.01
CA GLN A 105 -0.38 -9.89 -7.71
C GLN A 105 -0.13 -9.47 -6.25
N PHE A 106 -1.16 -9.02 -5.54
CA PHE A 106 -1.04 -8.54 -4.16
C PHE A 106 -1.61 -9.49 -3.10
N MET A 107 -2.52 -10.40 -3.46
CA MET A 107 -3.25 -11.21 -2.47
C MET A 107 -2.36 -11.98 -1.50
N THR A 108 -1.38 -12.74 -2.02
CA THR A 108 -0.45 -13.50 -1.16
C THR A 108 0.41 -12.59 -0.30
N LEU A 109 0.76 -11.43 -0.82
CA LEU A 109 1.57 -10.45 -0.11
C LEU A 109 0.77 -9.79 1.02
N LEU A 110 -0.47 -9.37 0.74
CA LEU A 110 -1.40 -8.82 1.73
C LEU A 110 -1.61 -9.78 2.90
N LYS A 111 -1.91 -11.05 2.59
CA LYS A 111 -2.09 -12.09 3.61
C LYS A 111 -0.87 -12.21 4.52
N ARG A 112 0.33 -12.33 3.95
CA ARG A 112 1.58 -12.44 4.72
C ARG A 112 1.80 -11.20 5.58
N LYS A 113 1.53 -10.01 5.05
CA LYS A 113 1.68 -8.75 5.76
C LYS A 113 0.69 -8.65 6.93
N ILE A 114 -0.59 -9.00 6.72
CA ILE A 114 -1.61 -9.04 7.78
C ILE A 114 -1.15 -9.91 8.95
N ILE A 115 -0.73 -11.14 8.69
CA ILE A 115 -0.27 -12.05 9.74
C ILE A 115 0.99 -11.54 10.44
N HIS A 116 1.95 -11.01 9.68
CA HIS A 116 3.17 -10.44 10.25
C HIS A 116 2.85 -9.28 11.19
N GLU A 117 2.09 -8.30 10.74
CA GLU A 117 1.77 -7.09 11.53
C GLU A 117 0.87 -7.42 12.72
N TYR A 118 0.02 -8.44 12.61
CA TYR A 118 -0.76 -8.92 13.76
C TYR A 118 0.16 -9.38 14.90
N TYR A 119 1.16 -10.21 14.62
CA TYR A 119 2.08 -10.71 15.64
C TYR A 119 3.10 -9.65 16.13
N THR A 120 3.30 -8.56 15.39
CA THR A 120 4.06 -7.39 15.85
C THR A 120 3.22 -6.38 16.61
N LYS A 121 1.91 -6.64 16.77
CA LYS A 121 0.94 -5.82 17.50
C LYS A 121 0.64 -4.45 16.85
N GLU A 122 0.83 -4.35 15.54
CA GLU A 122 0.48 -3.17 14.74
C GLU A 122 -1.01 -3.24 14.30
N PHE A 123 -1.92 -3.33 15.26
CA PHE A 123 -3.33 -3.69 15.02
C PHE A 123 -4.05 -2.69 14.11
N GLN A 124 -3.82 -1.40 14.25
CA GLN A 124 -4.41 -0.40 13.37
C GLN A 124 -4.01 -0.62 11.90
N TYR A 125 -2.74 -0.94 11.68
CA TYR A 125 -2.25 -1.26 10.34
C TYR A 125 -2.89 -2.56 9.80
N VAL A 126 -3.01 -3.58 10.65
CA VAL A 126 -3.70 -4.84 10.30
C VAL A 126 -5.12 -4.59 9.83
N ILE A 127 -5.88 -3.73 10.52
CA ILE A 127 -7.25 -3.37 10.16
C ILE A 127 -7.31 -2.78 8.74
N TYR A 128 -6.44 -1.84 8.40
CA TYR A 128 -6.41 -1.28 7.05
C TYR A 128 -6.03 -2.30 5.98
N LEU A 129 -5.07 -3.18 6.26
CA LEU A 129 -4.70 -4.28 5.37
C LEU A 129 -5.88 -5.24 5.13
N ILE A 130 -6.63 -5.60 6.20
CA ILE A 130 -7.83 -6.44 6.12
C ILE A 130 -8.90 -5.77 5.26
N LEU A 131 -9.15 -4.48 5.44
CA LEU A 131 -10.13 -3.74 4.63
C LEU A 131 -9.78 -3.76 3.13
N VAL A 132 -8.50 -3.62 2.78
CA VAL A 132 -8.04 -3.72 1.40
C VAL A 132 -8.13 -5.16 0.90
N TYR A 133 -7.73 -6.13 1.72
CA TYR A 133 -7.83 -7.56 1.39
C TYR A 133 -9.29 -7.96 1.13
N ASN A 134 -10.23 -7.51 1.95
CA ASN A 134 -11.67 -7.78 1.78
C ASN A 134 -12.22 -7.24 0.44
N LYS A 135 -11.79 -6.05 0.02
CA LYS A 135 -12.13 -5.52 -1.32
C LYS A 135 -11.61 -6.40 -2.45
N CYS A 136 -10.51 -7.12 -2.24
CA CYS A 136 -9.93 -8.02 -3.23
C CYS A 136 -10.58 -9.40 -3.26
N SER A 137 -11.06 -9.94 -2.13
CA SER A 137 -11.34 -11.36 -1.94
C SER A 137 -12.77 -11.70 -1.47
N ASN A 138 -13.59 -10.73 -1.09
CA ASN A 138 -14.92 -10.98 -0.48
C ASN A 138 -14.83 -11.90 0.75
N LEU A 139 -14.08 -11.51 1.77
CA LEU A 139 -13.95 -12.27 3.01
C LEU A 139 -15.30 -12.58 3.67
N PRO A 140 -15.40 -13.68 4.43
CA PRO A 140 -16.57 -13.95 5.27
C PRO A 140 -16.87 -12.80 6.23
N LYS A 141 -18.15 -12.64 6.62
CA LYS A 141 -18.57 -11.57 7.54
C LYS A 141 -17.95 -11.68 8.95
N ASP A 142 -17.43 -12.86 9.29
CA ASP A 142 -16.77 -13.10 10.57
C ASP A 142 -15.50 -12.26 10.76
N ILE A 143 -14.94 -11.73 9.68
CA ILE A 143 -13.80 -10.81 9.73
C ILE A 143 -14.12 -9.54 10.52
N ASP A 144 -15.37 -9.05 10.48
CA ASP A 144 -15.79 -7.87 11.22
C ASP A 144 -15.68 -8.08 12.75
N SER A 145 -15.90 -9.32 13.22
CA SER A 145 -15.72 -9.67 14.64
C SER A 145 -14.27 -9.58 15.07
N ILE A 146 -13.33 -10.00 14.20
CA ILE A 146 -11.90 -9.94 14.48
C ILE A 146 -11.40 -8.49 14.45
N VAL A 147 -11.85 -7.70 13.48
CA VAL A 147 -11.51 -6.26 13.38
C VAL A 147 -11.95 -5.52 14.65
N ASN A 148 -13.19 -5.74 15.11
CA ASN A 148 -13.69 -5.12 16.34
C ASN A 148 -12.87 -5.51 17.57
N LYS A 149 -12.43 -6.78 17.67
CA LYS A 149 -11.56 -7.23 18.77
C LYS A 149 -10.18 -6.58 18.72
N MET A 150 -9.62 -6.34 17.53
CA MET A 150 -8.33 -5.65 17.39
C MET A 150 -8.41 -4.21 17.89
N ASP A 151 -9.51 -3.50 17.63
CA ASP A 151 -9.73 -2.15 18.17
C ASP A 151 -9.74 -2.15 19.71
N GLU A 152 -10.34 -3.20 20.33
CA GLU A 152 -10.32 -3.37 21.80
C GLU A 152 -8.89 -3.63 22.31
N PHE A 153 -8.08 -4.42 21.62
CA PHE A 153 -6.71 -4.74 22.01
C PHE A 153 -5.77 -3.54 21.99
N ASP A 154 -5.99 -2.62 21.07
CA ASP A 154 -5.21 -1.40 20.99
C ASP A 154 -5.43 -0.48 22.21
N ILE A 155 -6.63 -0.55 22.81
CA ILE A 155 -7.04 0.27 23.96
C ILE A 155 -6.71 -0.40 25.30
N GLU A 156 -7.00 -1.70 25.44
CA GLU A 156 -6.96 -2.42 26.73
C GLU A 156 -5.70 -3.29 26.90
N GLY A 157 -4.98 -3.54 25.80
CA GLY A 157 -3.93 -4.55 25.74
C GLY A 157 -4.49 -5.97 25.56
N ILE A 158 -3.67 -6.86 25.05
CA ILE A 158 -4.01 -8.27 24.82
C ILE A 158 -3.03 -9.18 25.56
N ASP A 159 -3.54 -10.22 26.25
CA ASP A 159 -2.70 -11.27 26.77
C ASP A 159 -2.22 -12.22 25.67
N GLU A 160 -1.11 -12.92 25.92
CA GLU A 160 -0.46 -13.78 24.92
C GLU A 160 -1.35 -14.94 24.46
N ASP A 161 -2.14 -15.53 25.36
CA ASP A 161 -2.99 -16.68 25.04
C ASP A 161 -4.10 -16.26 24.08
N ARG A 162 -4.75 -15.13 24.33
CA ARG A 162 -5.76 -14.55 23.44
C ARG A 162 -5.17 -14.13 22.10
N MET A 163 -3.96 -13.58 22.12
CA MET A 163 -3.27 -13.21 20.88
C MET A 163 -3.06 -14.42 19.97
N VAL A 164 -2.66 -15.58 20.52
CA VAL A 164 -2.50 -16.82 19.75
C VAL A 164 -3.85 -17.34 19.25
N GLU A 165 -4.90 -17.33 20.10
CA GLU A 165 -6.23 -17.79 19.70
C GLU A 165 -6.78 -17.01 18.51
N TYR A 166 -6.80 -15.67 18.59
CA TYR A 166 -7.31 -14.82 17.50
C TYR A 166 -6.38 -14.79 16.28
N GLY A 167 -5.07 -14.94 16.45
CA GLY A 167 -4.15 -15.11 15.36
C GLY A 167 -4.46 -16.38 14.53
N ASN A 168 -4.74 -17.49 15.20
CA ASN A 168 -5.14 -18.74 14.54
C ASN A 168 -6.50 -18.58 13.82
N GLU A 169 -7.46 -17.87 14.41
CA GLU A 169 -8.75 -17.57 13.79
C GLU A 169 -8.55 -16.73 12.52
N LEU A 170 -7.73 -15.67 12.58
CA LEU A 170 -7.39 -14.82 11.46
C LEU A 170 -6.71 -15.59 10.33
N GLU A 171 -5.74 -16.47 10.65
CA GLU A 171 -5.09 -17.33 9.67
C GLU A 171 -6.09 -18.25 8.97
N ASN A 172 -7.01 -18.86 9.73
CA ASN A 172 -8.04 -19.73 9.17
C ASN A 172 -8.97 -18.96 8.22
N ILE A 173 -9.41 -17.75 8.58
CA ILE A 173 -10.26 -16.92 7.72
C ILE A 173 -9.53 -16.56 6.41
N LEU A 174 -8.27 -16.17 6.50
CA LEU A 174 -7.47 -15.82 5.33
C LEU A 174 -7.21 -17.04 4.42
N ASN A 175 -7.11 -18.24 4.96
CA ASN A 175 -6.97 -19.48 4.21
C ASN A 175 -8.29 -19.89 3.54
N LEU A 176 -9.41 -19.82 4.27
CA LEU A 176 -10.74 -20.12 3.72
C LEU A 176 -11.11 -19.19 2.57
N GLY A 177 -10.67 -17.93 2.60
CA GLY A 177 -10.86 -16.99 1.49
C GLY A 177 -10.09 -17.36 0.21
N GLU A 178 -9.07 -18.22 0.29
CA GLU A 178 -8.33 -18.76 -0.86
C GLU A 178 -9.02 -20.03 -1.43
N ASP A 179 -9.54 -20.92 -0.57
CA ASP A 179 -10.18 -22.17 -0.97
C ASP A 179 -11.54 -21.96 -1.65
N THR A 180 -12.32 -20.97 -1.21
CA THR A 180 -13.63 -20.68 -1.82
C THR A 180 -13.57 -20.17 -3.26
N ARG A 181 -12.41 -19.70 -3.73
CA ARG A 181 -12.22 -19.27 -5.13
C ARG A 181 -12.06 -20.41 -6.12
N HIS A 182 -11.69 -21.60 -5.66
CA HIS A 182 -11.60 -22.81 -6.50
C HIS A 182 -12.92 -23.55 -6.65
N LEU A 183 -13.96 -23.17 -5.88
CA LEU A 183 -15.28 -23.81 -5.90
C LEU A 183 -16.34 -23.03 -6.69
N GLY A 184 -15.98 -21.90 -7.30
CA GLY A 184 -16.88 -20.99 -8.03
C GLY A 184 -16.60 -20.93 -9.54
N CYS A 185 -16.40 -22.07 -10.22
CA CYS A 185 -16.44 -22.16 -11.68
C CYS A 185 -17.56 -23.11 -12.10
#